data_56afe11f80a0700ca5b13af887c506ba
#
_entry.id   56afe11f80a0700ca5b13af887c506ba
#
_cell.length_a   1.000
_cell.length_b   1.000
_cell.length_c   1.000
_cell.angle_alpha   90.00
_cell.angle_beta   90.00
_cell.angle_gamma   90.00
#
_symmetry.space_group_name_H-M   'P 1'
#
loop_
_entity.id
_entity.type
_entity.pdbx_description
1 polymer ?
#
loop_
_entity_poly.entity_id
_entity_poly.type
_entity_poly.pdbx_seq_one_letter_code
_entity_poly.pdbx_strand_id
1 'polypeptide(L)'
;MSVAHTTFPAYSRARTESPARPAVPKQPIRAEAAIASEADIRSGLTEHLARLWRYGLVLSHQRDVADDLVQATCVRALERADQFVAGTRLDRWLFSILHSIWLNEIRARRVRQGQGFVDAQDTLSFDGARDTETHVMANQVLKEVNALPEAQRSAVFLAYVEGLSYREVAIILDVPIGTVMSRLAAARAKLSETVSAGGFE
;
A
#
# COMPACT_ATOMS: atom_id res chain seq x y z
N MET A 1 50.26 0.09 -71.48
CA MET A 1 48.93 0.04 -70.77
C MET A 1 49.16 0.63 -69.39
N SER A 2 48.66 1.86 -69.19
CA SER A 2 49.00 2.72 -68.05
C SER A 2 47.88 2.65 -67.04
N VAL A 3 48.20 2.26 -65.84
CA VAL A 3 47.24 2.27 -64.70
C VAL A 3 47.40 3.53 -63.88
N ALA A 4 46.44 4.39 -63.94
CA ALA A 4 46.39 5.65 -63.21
C ALA A 4 46.15 5.41 -61.72
N HIS A 5 47.09 5.85 -60.87
CA HIS A 5 46.87 5.91 -59.42
C HIS A 5 46.08 7.17 -59.09
N THR A 6 44.84 6.96 -58.59
CA THR A 6 44.00 8.02 -58.04
C THR A 6 44.37 8.24 -56.59
N THR A 7 45.01 9.38 -56.31
CA THR A 7 45.37 9.83 -54.96
C THR A 7 44.11 10.48 -54.27
N PHE A 8 43.63 9.91 -53.17
CA PHE A 8 42.57 10.52 -52.33
C PHE A 8 43.20 11.57 -51.40
N PRO A 9 42.60 12.75 -51.24
CA PRO A 9 43.09 13.74 -50.31
C PRO A 9 42.69 13.34 -48.85
N ALA A 10 43.68 13.50 -47.96
CA ALA A 10 43.55 13.28 -46.53
C ALA A 10 42.55 14.28 -45.91
N TYR A 11 41.44 13.76 -45.32
CA TYR A 11 40.48 14.55 -44.59
C TYR A 11 41.04 14.88 -43.19
N SER A 12 41.47 16.15 -43.03
CA SER A 12 41.87 16.68 -41.72
C SER A 12 40.69 16.69 -40.77
N ARG A 13 40.74 15.84 -39.73
CA ARG A 13 39.79 15.85 -38.61
C ARG A 13 39.99 17.11 -37.78
N ALA A 14 39.19 18.13 -38.05
CA ALA A 14 39.01 19.23 -37.09
C ALA A 14 38.34 18.64 -35.81
N ARG A 15 39.01 18.75 -34.66
CA ARG A 15 38.42 18.48 -33.34
C ARG A 15 37.37 19.53 -33.09
N THR A 16 36.13 19.20 -33.27
CA THR A 16 35.00 19.99 -32.71
C THR A 16 35.00 19.78 -31.21
N GLU A 17 35.45 20.79 -30.50
CA GLU A 17 35.23 20.87 -29.04
C GLU A 17 33.72 20.77 -28.75
N SER A 18 33.35 19.75 -28.03
CA SER A 18 31.98 19.55 -27.55
C SER A 18 31.64 20.68 -26.59
N PRO A 19 30.49 21.38 -26.75
CA PRO A 19 30.13 22.44 -25.82
C PRO A 19 29.97 21.85 -24.41
N ALA A 20 30.59 22.49 -23.44
CA ALA A 20 30.54 22.13 -22.03
C ALA A 20 29.07 21.98 -21.58
N ARG A 21 28.73 20.80 -21.10
CA ARG A 21 27.42 20.49 -20.52
C ARG A 21 27.14 21.50 -19.41
N PRO A 22 26.01 22.22 -19.42
CA PRO A 22 25.67 23.11 -18.33
C PRO A 22 25.64 22.35 -17.02
N ALA A 23 26.34 22.87 -16.01
CA ALA A 23 26.40 22.29 -14.68
C ALA A 23 24.96 22.21 -14.14
N VAL A 24 24.47 21.00 -13.93
CA VAL A 24 23.22 20.75 -13.22
C VAL A 24 23.38 21.39 -11.85
N PRO A 25 22.54 22.35 -11.45
CA PRO A 25 22.62 22.90 -10.11
C PRO A 25 22.49 21.74 -9.13
N LYS A 26 23.49 21.57 -8.28
CA LYS A 26 23.42 20.65 -7.13
C LYS A 26 22.20 21.10 -6.33
N GLN A 27 21.14 20.32 -6.40
CA GLN A 27 19.98 20.53 -5.51
C GLN A 27 20.54 20.63 -4.09
N PRO A 28 20.03 21.60 -3.28
CA PRO A 28 20.49 21.71 -1.91
C PRO A 28 20.32 20.35 -1.24
N ILE A 29 21.40 19.91 -0.62
CA ILE A 29 21.47 18.73 0.23
C ILE A 29 20.21 18.73 1.07
N ARG A 30 19.42 17.66 0.97
CA ARG A 30 18.22 17.40 1.78
C ARG A 30 18.41 18.07 3.14
N ALA A 31 17.61 19.10 3.43
CA ALA A 31 17.51 19.62 4.77
C ALA A 31 17.40 18.41 5.68
N GLU A 32 18.26 18.31 6.71
CA GLU A 32 18.23 17.20 7.66
C GLU A 32 16.78 17.02 8.06
N ALA A 33 16.19 15.91 7.57
CA ALA A 33 14.78 15.66 7.81
C ALA A 33 14.67 15.45 9.31
N ALA A 34 14.08 16.41 10.02
CA ALA A 34 13.94 16.36 11.44
C ALA A 34 13.26 15.04 11.81
N ILE A 35 13.89 14.29 12.70
CA ILE A 35 13.29 13.08 13.25
C ILE A 35 12.17 13.54 14.20
N ALA A 36 10.97 12.97 14.04
CA ALA A 36 9.87 13.30 14.93
C ALA A 36 10.17 12.80 16.36
N SER A 37 9.75 13.57 17.33
CA SER A 37 9.84 13.12 18.72
C SER A 37 8.74 12.09 19.02
N GLU A 38 8.95 11.27 20.05
CA GLU A 38 7.91 10.38 20.57
C GLU A 38 6.63 11.16 20.94
N ALA A 39 6.78 12.39 21.42
CA ALA A 39 5.65 13.24 21.78
C ALA A 39 4.82 13.64 20.54
N ASP A 40 5.45 13.92 19.39
CA ASP A 40 4.76 14.24 18.14
C ASP A 40 3.96 13.04 17.63
N ILE A 41 4.53 11.85 17.69
CA ILE A 41 3.84 10.62 17.31
C ILE A 41 2.68 10.35 18.27
N ARG A 42 2.90 10.47 19.57
CA ARG A 42 1.89 10.24 20.59
C ARG A 42 0.67 11.16 20.39
N SER A 43 0.89 12.44 20.10
CA SER A 43 -0.19 13.37 19.83
C SER A 43 -0.97 13.03 18.57
N GLY A 44 -0.28 12.58 17.49
CA GLY A 44 -0.89 12.22 16.22
C GLY A 44 -1.58 10.85 16.23
N LEU A 45 -1.20 9.92 17.11
CA LEU A 45 -1.77 8.57 17.16
C LEU A 45 -3.28 8.59 17.39
N THR A 46 -3.78 9.46 18.29
CA THR A 46 -5.19 9.53 18.65
C THR A 46 -6.11 9.81 17.47
N GLU A 47 -5.66 10.62 16.53
CA GLU A 47 -6.41 10.96 15.31
C GLU A 47 -6.56 9.77 14.35
N HIS A 48 -5.67 8.77 14.47
CA HIS A 48 -5.60 7.65 13.56
C HIS A 48 -6.15 6.35 14.13
N LEU A 49 -6.41 6.25 15.44
CA LEU A 49 -6.84 5.01 16.10
C LEU A 49 -8.06 4.36 15.43
N ALA A 50 -9.10 5.13 15.15
CA ALA A 50 -10.31 4.62 14.53
C ALA A 50 -10.08 4.11 13.09
N ARG A 51 -9.17 4.74 12.35
CA ARG A 51 -8.78 4.33 10.99
C ARG A 51 -7.97 3.03 11.03
N LEU A 52 -7.01 2.95 11.93
CA LEU A 52 -6.21 1.75 12.17
C LEU A 52 -7.09 0.58 12.59
N TRP A 53 -8.04 0.82 13.49
CA TRP A 53 -8.95 -0.21 13.96
C TRP A 53 -9.82 -0.78 12.82
N ARG A 54 -10.39 0.11 11.98
CA ARG A 54 -11.13 -0.33 10.79
C ARG A 54 -10.26 -1.18 9.86
N TYR A 55 -9.00 -0.80 9.67
CA TYR A 55 -8.09 -1.58 8.86
C TYR A 55 -7.76 -2.93 9.51
N GLY A 56 -7.51 -2.97 10.81
CA GLY A 56 -7.33 -4.20 11.58
C GLY A 56 -8.52 -5.14 11.45
N LEU A 57 -9.74 -4.59 11.48
CA LEU A 57 -10.97 -5.35 11.28
C LEU A 57 -11.10 -5.89 9.84
N VAL A 58 -10.73 -5.10 8.84
CA VAL A 58 -10.68 -5.53 7.42
C VAL A 58 -9.70 -6.68 7.21
N LEU A 59 -8.60 -6.70 7.94
CA LEU A 59 -7.59 -7.76 7.87
C LEU A 59 -8.04 -9.05 8.58
N SER A 60 -8.50 -8.91 9.83
CA SER A 60 -8.72 -10.02 10.75
C SER A 60 -10.15 -10.55 10.76
N HIS A 61 -11.14 -9.71 10.43
CA HIS A 61 -12.59 -9.93 10.65
C HIS A 61 -12.97 -10.15 12.13
N GLN A 62 -12.05 -9.91 13.06
CA GLN A 62 -12.26 -10.14 14.49
C GLN A 62 -11.92 -8.87 15.27
N ARG A 63 -12.83 -8.45 16.15
CA ARG A 63 -12.70 -7.21 16.93
C ARG A 63 -11.48 -7.27 17.85
N ASP A 64 -11.37 -8.36 18.61
CA ASP A 64 -10.28 -8.57 19.57
C ASP A 64 -8.91 -8.53 18.88
N VAL A 65 -8.80 -9.17 17.70
CA VAL A 65 -7.56 -9.14 16.90
C VAL A 65 -7.29 -7.74 16.35
N ALA A 66 -8.35 -7.01 15.96
CA ALA A 66 -8.19 -5.61 15.51
C ALA A 66 -7.70 -4.70 16.65
N ASP A 67 -8.23 -4.89 17.87
CA ASP A 67 -7.77 -4.18 19.08
C ASP A 67 -6.31 -4.48 19.38
N ASP A 68 -5.91 -5.75 19.35
CA ASP A 68 -4.52 -6.17 19.57
C ASP A 68 -3.57 -5.59 18.51
N LEU A 69 -3.98 -5.59 17.24
CA LEU A 69 -3.21 -5.00 16.14
C LEU A 69 -3.00 -3.50 16.32
N VAL A 70 -4.03 -2.77 16.75
CA VAL A 70 -3.92 -1.32 17.02
C VAL A 70 -2.98 -1.07 18.18
N GLN A 71 -3.13 -1.79 19.29
CA GLN A 71 -2.24 -1.66 20.46
C GLN A 71 -0.78 -1.94 20.08
N ALA A 72 -0.53 -3.06 19.40
CA ALA A 72 0.81 -3.41 18.94
C ALA A 72 1.39 -2.37 17.96
N THR A 73 0.54 -1.76 17.12
CA THR A 73 0.94 -0.68 16.21
C THR A 73 1.36 0.56 16.99
N CYS A 74 0.57 0.96 18.00
CA CYS A 74 0.90 2.11 18.84
C CYS A 74 2.23 1.91 19.58
N VAL A 75 2.41 0.76 20.23
CA VAL A 75 3.67 0.43 20.92
C VAL A 75 4.83 0.50 19.94
N ARG A 76 4.74 -0.16 18.79
CA ARG A 76 5.81 -0.18 17.79
C ARG A 76 6.10 1.19 17.16
N ALA A 77 5.09 2.02 17.00
CA ALA A 77 5.27 3.40 16.53
C ALA A 77 6.03 4.26 17.53
N LEU A 78 5.73 4.12 18.82
CA LEU A 78 6.46 4.84 19.87
C LEU A 78 7.90 4.33 20.03
N GLU A 79 8.11 3.02 20.00
CA GLU A 79 9.45 2.42 20.05
C GLU A 79 10.35 2.82 18.87
N ARG A 80 9.76 3.15 17.72
CA ARG A 80 10.47 3.50 16.48
C ARG A 80 10.25 4.94 16.05
N ALA A 81 9.97 5.81 17.00
CA ALA A 81 9.75 7.23 16.75
C ALA A 81 10.92 7.88 15.99
N ASP A 82 12.12 7.43 16.27
CA ASP A 82 13.38 7.84 15.63
C ASP A 82 13.46 7.47 14.12
N GLN A 83 12.63 6.55 13.66
CA GLN A 83 12.54 6.15 12.24
C GLN A 83 11.52 6.97 11.44
N PHE A 84 10.67 7.71 12.13
CA PHE A 84 9.66 8.55 11.48
C PHE A 84 10.24 9.92 11.12
N VAL A 85 10.13 10.27 9.85
CA VAL A 85 10.58 11.58 9.34
C VAL A 85 9.47 12.60 9.53
N ALA A 86 9.72 13.63 10.35
CA ALA A 86 8.78 14.72 10.58
C ALA A 86 8.38 15.40 9.25
N GLY A 87 7.12 15.80 9.15
CA GLY A 87 6.57 16.38 7.92
C GLY A 87 6.16 15.37 6.85
N THR A 88 6.38 14.06 7.09
CA THR A 88 5.80 13.00 6.26
C THR A 88 4.42 12.58 6.80
N ARG A 89 3.70 11.77 6.04
CA ARG A 89 2.34 11.33 6.42
C ARG A 89 2.39 10.23 7.46
N LEU A 90 2.06 10.57 8.71
CA LEU A 90 2.02 9.65 9.85
C LEU A 90 1.06 8.48 9.61
N ASP A 91 -0.12 8.74 9.04
CA ASP A 91 -1.11 7.71 8.74
C ASP A 91 -0.55 6.58 7.88
N ARG A 92 0.19 6.90 6.81
CA ARG A 92 0.81 5.88 5.93
C ARG A 92 1.82 5.02 6.68
N TRP A 93 2.64 5.65 7.50
CA TRP A 93 3.63 4.94 8.29
C TRP A 93 2.97 4.00 9.29
N LEU A 94 1.91 4.45 9.97
CA LEU A 94 1.12 3.63 10.88
C LEU A 94 0.44 2.45 10.18
N PHE A 95 -0.16 2.66 9.00
CA PHE A 95 -0.73 1.56 8.20
C PHE A 95 0.34 0.54 7.79
N SER A 96 1.55 0.99 7.44
CA SER A 96 2.66 0.07 7.11
C SER A 96 3.08 -0.77 8.32
N ILE A 97 3.14 -0.16 9.51
CA ILE A 97 3.44 -0.89 10.75
C ILE A 97 2.37 -1.94 11.02
N LEU A 98 1.09 -1.55 10.98
CA LEU A 98 -0.04 -2.45 11.23
C LEU A 98 -0.04 -3.62 10.26
N HIS A 99 0.12 -3.35 8.97
CA HIS A 99 0.16 -4.40 7.95
C HIS A 99 1.33 -5.37 8.16
N SER A 100 2.50 -4.85 8.52
CA SER A 100 3.68 -5.68 8.84
C SER A 100 3.44 -6.58 10.06
N ILE A 101 2.79 -6.06 11.12
CA ILE A 101 2.43 -6.85 12.32
C ILE A 101 1.47 -7.98 11.91
N TRP A 102 0.44 -7.67 11.15
CA TRP A 102 -0.53 -8.64 10.65
C TRP A 102 0.12 -9.76 9.84
N LEU A 103 0.97 -9.43 8.87
CA LEU A 103 1.69 -10.43 8.08
C LEU A 103 2.56 -11.35 8.95
N ASN A 104 3.21 -10.80 9.98
CA ASN A 104 4.01 -11.59 10.91
C ASN A 104 3.13 -12.53 11.74
N GLU A 105 1.96 -12.07 12.19
CA GLU A 105 1.01 -12.90 12.92
C GLU A 105 0.47 -14.06 12.07
N ILE A 106 0.12 -13.80 10.79
CA ILE A 106 -0.29 -14.87 9.87
C ILE A 106 0.84 -15.89 9.69
N ARG A 107 2.07 -15.44 9.47
CA ARG A 107 3.23 -16.33 9.33
C ARG A 107 3.43 -17.18 10.58
N ALA A 108 3.35 -16.56 11.77
CA ALA A 108 3.49 -17.27 13.03
C ALA A 108 2.38 -18.30 13.26
N ARG A 109 1.13 -17.97 12.92
CA ARG A 109 0.00 -18.92 12.97
C ARG A 109 0.21 -20.11 12.04
N ARG A 110 0.63 -19.88 10.80
CA ARG A 110 0.92 -20.94 9.82
C ARG A 110 2.00 -21.90 10.31
N VAL A 111 3.08 -21.37 10.89
CA VAL A 111 4.16 -22.19 11.46
C VAL A 111 3.66 -23.05 12.64
N ARG A 112 2.85 -22.47 13.54
CA ARG A 112 2.28 -23.19 14.69
C ARG A 112 1.30 -24.28 14.28
N GLN A 113 0.55 -24.09 13.19
CA GLN A 113 -0.45 -25.05 12.69
C GLN A 113 0.14 -26.13 11.78
N GLY A 114 1.45 -26.10 11.51
CA GLY A 114 2.13 -27.10 10.68
C GLY A 114 1.64 -27.14 9.21
N GLN A 115 0.88 -26.16 8.78
CA GLN A 115 0.35 -26.07 7.42
C GLN A 115 1.35 -25.35 6.53
N GLY A 116 1.81 -26.06 5.51
CA GLY A 116 2.48 -25.44 4.37
C GLY A 116 1.59 -24.39 3.70
N PHE A 117 2.20 -23.58 2.87
CA PHE A 117 1.62 -22.42 2.19
C PHE A 117 0.25 -22.71 1.54
N VAL A 118 -0.85 -22.52 2.26
CA VAL A 118 -2.22 -22.54 1.73
C VAL A 118 -2.83 -21.18 2.00
N ASP A 119 -3.32 -20.54 0.95
CA ASP A 119 -4.08 -19.28 1.03
C ASP A 119 -5.38 -19.60 1.81
N ALA A 120 -5.43 -19.24 3.07
CA ALA A 120 -6.61 -19.48 3.89
C ALA A 120 -7.68 -18.47 3.49
N GLN A 121 -8.66 -18.93 2.74
CA GLN A 121 -9.96 -18.28 2.59
C GLN A 121 -10.73 -18.49 3.88
N ASP A 122 -10.45 -17.71 4.90
CA ASP A 122 -11.33 -17.64 6.07
C ASP A 122 -12.51 -16.73 5.74
N THR A 123 -13.62 -17.37 5.42
CA THR A 123 -14.91 -16.71 5.26
C THR A 123 -15.46 -16.45 6.67
N LEU A 124 -15.39 -15.21 7.13
CA LEU A 124 -15.97 -14.81 8.39
C LEU A 124 -17.25 -13.99 8.14
N SER A 125 -18.34 -14.41 8.77
CA SER A 125 -19.60 -13.69 8.76
C SER A 125 -19.55 -12.46 9.67
N PHE A 126 -19.91 -11.33 9.13
CA PHE A 126 -20.10 -10.10 9.88
C PHE A 126 -21.55 -10.02 10.34
N ASP A 127 -21.78 -10.08 11.66
CA ASP A 127 -23.10 -9.88 12.25
C ASP A 127 -23.21 -8.41 12.68
N GLY A 128 -23.96 -7.63 11.94
CA GLY A 128 -24.16 -6.20 12.18
C GLY A 128 -25.52 -5.76 11.65
N ALA A 129 -26.57 -6.13 12.36
CA ALA A 129 -27.93 -5.72 12.05
C ALA A 129 -28.22 -4.26 12.40
N ARG A 130 -28.80 -3.50 11.46
CA ARG A 130 -30.04 -2.69 11.67
C ARG A 130 -30.48 -2.08 10.34
N ASP A 131 -31.77 -2.30 10.03
CA ASP A 131 -32.39 -2.10 8.74
C ASP A 131 -32.84 -0.67 8.44
N THR A 132 -32.49 -0.23 7.24
CA THR A 132 -33.24 0.71 6.38
C THR A 132 -32.78 0.40 4.95
N GLU A 133 -33.56 0.61 3.90
CA GLU A 133 -33.24 0.21 2.51
C GLU A 133 -31.85 0.67 2.03
N THR A 134 -31.42 1.85 2.42
CA THR A 134 -30.05 2.35 2.17
C THR A 134 -28.99 1.51 2.93
N HIS A 135 -29.33 0.98 4.10
CA HIS A 135 -28.47 0.09 4.88
C HIS A 135 -28.40 -1.32 4.28
N VAL A 136 -29.47 -1.79 3.65
CA VAL A 136 -29.47 -3.11 2.96
C VAL A 136 -28.48 -3.10 1.81
N MET A 137 -28.49 -2.05 0.99
CA MET A 137 -27.54 -1.91 -0.13
C MET A 137 -26.10 -1.74 0.35
N ALA A 138 -25.88 -0.90 1.37
CA ALA A 138 -24.57 -0.73 2.00
C ALA A 138 -24.07 -2.03 2.63
N ASN A 139 -24.95 -2.77 3.32
CA ASN A 139 -24.64 -4.06 3.91
C ASN A 139 -24.32 -5.11 2.86
N GLN A 140 -25.02 -5.11 1.71
CA GLN A 140 -24.70 -6.00 0.60
C GLN A 140 -23.30 -5.72 0.04
N VAL A 141 -22.99 -4.46 -0.26
CA VAL A 141 -21.65 -4.08 -0.76
C VAL A 141 -20.55 -4.43 0.26
N LEU A 142 -20.78 -4.17 1.55
CA LEU A 142 -19.84 -4.53 2.61
C LEU A 142 -19.66 -6.05 2.70
N LYS A 143 -20.72 -6.83 2.56
CA LYS A 143 -20.66 -8.29 2.53
C LYS A 143 -19.81 -8.79 1.36
N GLU A 144 -19.99 -8.21 0.18
CA GLU A 144 -19.21 -8.56 -1.00
C GLU A 144 -17.73 -8.17 -0.87
N VAL A 145 -17.46 -6.97 -0.33
CA VAL A 145 -16.08 -6.55 -0.03
C VAL A 145 -15.42 -7.50 0.98
N ASN A 146 -16.17 -7.94 2.00
CA ASN A 146 -15.68 -8.89 2.99
C ASN A 146 -15.43 -10.29 2.42
N ALA A 147 -16.16 -10.68 1.36
CA ALA A 147 -15.94 -11.93 0.63
C ALA A 147 -14.74 -11.91 -0.34
N LEU A 148 -14.09 -10.74 -0.51
CA LEU A 148 -12.87 -10.66 -1.31
C LEU A 148 -11.71 -11.36 -0.60
N PRO A 149 -10.78 -11.96 -1.35
CA PRO A 149 -9.50 -12.38 -0.80
C PRO A 149 -8.80 -11.23 -0.06
N GLU A 150 -8.13 -11.52 1.06
CA GLU A 150 -7.50 -10.52 1.93
C GLU A 150 -6.65 -9.50 1.16
N ALA A 151 -5.83 -9.97 0.22
CA ALA A 151 -4.96 -9.12 -0.59
C ALA A 151 -5.72 -8.12 -1.47
N GLN A 152 -6.90 -8.48 -1.96
CA GLN A 152 -7.78 -7.59 -2.73
C GLN A 152 -8.52 -6.63 -1.80
N ARG A 153 -9.06 -7.14 -0.69
CA ARG A 153 -9.79 -6.38 0.31
C ARG A 153 -8.92 -5.28 0.94
N SER A 154 -7.68 -5.61 1.30
CA SER A 154 -6.70 -4.64 1.81
C SER A 154 -6.41 -3.52 0.82
N ALA A 155 -6.21 -3.87 -0.47
CA ALA A 155 -5.97 -2.88 -1.51
C ALA A 155 -7.19 -1.98 -1.73
N VAL A 156 -8.40 -2.55 -1.74
CA VAL A 156 -9.68 -1.81 -1.86
C VAL A 156 -9.85 -0.85 -0.69
N PHE A 157 -9.64 -1.30 0.53
CA PHE A 157 -9.78 -0.46 1.72
C PHE A 157 -8.81 0.73 1.69
N LEU A 158 -7.54 0.46 1.48
CA LEU A 158 -6.52 1.52 1.48
C LEU A 158 -6.72 2.52 0.33
N ALA A 159 -7.10 2.06 -0.87
CA ALA A 159 -7.27 2.94 -2.01
C ALA A 159 -8.58 3.73 -1.98
N TYR A 160 -9.70 3.10 -1.63
CA TYR A 160 -11.02 3.70 -1.79
C TYR A 160 -11.65 4.20 -0.50
N VAL A 161 -11.35 3.58 0.66
CA VAL A 161 -11.84 4.04 1.95
C VAL A 161 -10.90 5.06 2.57
N GLU A 162 -9.59 4.79 2.54
CA GLU A 162 -8.58 5.68 3.09
C GLU A 162 -8.09 6.73 2.08
N GLY A 163 -8.49 6.63 0.81
CA GLY A 163 -8.17 7.61 -0.23
C GLY A 163 -6.69 7.68 -0.61
N LEU A 164 -5.95 6.58 -0.42
CA LEU A 164 -4.53 6.54 -0.72
C LEU A 164 -4.28 6.31 -2.21
N SER A 165 -3.26 6.94 -2.75
CA SER A 165 -2.81 6.67 -4.11
C SER A 165 -2.28 5.25 -4.25
N TYR A 166 -2.35 4.66 -5.44
CA TYR A 166 -1.86 3.29 -5.69
C TYR A 166 -0.37 3.12 -5.35
N ARG A 167 0.42 4.20 -5.46
CA ARG A 167 1.83 4.19 -5.05
C ARG A 167 1.97 4.08 -3.53
N GLU A 168 1.13 4.79 -2.78
CA GLU A 168 1.11 4.72 -1.31
C GLU A 168 0.63 3.35 -0.83
N VAL A 169 -0.42 2.81 -1.46
CA VAL A 169 -0.90 1.45 -1.19
C VAL A 169 0.19 0.41 -1.44
N ALA A 170 0.96 0.55 -2.54
CA ALA A 170 2.07 -0.33 -2.86
C ALA A 170 3.16 -0.33 -1.77
N ILE A 171 3.46 0.85 -1.23
CA ILE A 171 4.42 1.00 -0.13
C ILE A 171 3.90 0.33 1.15
N ILE A 172 2.63 0.57 1.51
CA ILE A 172 2.02 0.00 2.72
C ILE A 172 1.94 -1.52 2.66
N LEU A 173 1.54 -2.06 1.51
CA LEU A 173 1.40 -3.50 1.32
C LEU A 173 2.72 -4.21 0.98
N ASP A 174 3.80 -3.47 0.81
CA ASP A 174 5.13 -3.98 0.40
C ASP A 174 5.06 -4.84 -0.87
N VAL A 175 4.41 -4.30 -1.92
CA VAL A 175 4.24 -4.97 -3.22
C VAL A 175 4.48 -4.00 -4.37
N PRO A 176 4.83 -4.49 -5.58
CA PRO A 176 4.92 -3.64 -6.77
C PRO A 176 3.58 -2.95 -7.07
N ILE A 177 3.62 -1.72 -7.59
CA ILE A 177 2.40 -0.96 -7.96
C ILE A 177 1.51 -1.71 -8.97
N GLY A 178 2.11 -2.47 -9.89
CA GLY A 178 1.37 -3.33 -10.82
C GLY A 178 0.54 -4.40 -10.11
N THR A 179 1.03 -4.91 -8.97
CA THR A 179 0.28 -5.84 -8.12
C THR A 179 -0.92 -5.17 -7.47
N VAL A 180 -0.80 -3.92 -7.02
CA VAL A 180 -1.94 -3.15 -6.50
C VAL A 180 -2.99 -2.97 -7.59
N MET A 181 -2.56 -2.55 -8.79
CA MET A 181 -3.47 -2.34 -9.92
C MET A 181 -4.22 -3.62 -10.31
N SER A 182 -3.54 -4.77 -10.37
CA SER A 182 -4.16 -6.06 -10.68
C SER A 182 -5.13 -6.52 -9.58
N ARG A 183 -4.79 -6.34 -8.29
CA ARG A 183 -5.67 -6.64 -7.16
C ARG A 183 -6.96 -5.81 -7.21
N LEU A 184 -6.83 -4.50 -7.46
CA LEU A 184 -7.98 -3.60 -7.59
C LEU A 184 -8.84 -3.91 -8.83
N ALA A 185 -8.23 -4.30 -9.95
CA ALA A 185 -8.96 -4.72 -11.14
C ALA A 185 -9.75 -6.00 -10.88
N ALA A 186 -9.13 -7.01 -10.26
CA ALA A 186 -9.79 -8.26 -9.90
C ALA A 186 -10.93 -8.04 -8.88
N ALA A 187 -10.72 -7.18 -7.88
CA ALA A 187 -11.76 -6.83 -6.93
C ALA A 187 -12.97 -6.16 -7.61
N ARG A 188 -12.73 -5.20 -8.51
CA ARG A 188 -13.81 -4.53 -9.26
C ARG A 188 -14.58 -5.51 -10.14
N ALA A 189 -13.91 -6.42 -10.85
CA ALA A 189 -14.57 -7.43 -11.65
C ALA A 189 -15.52 -8.28 -10.80
N LYS A 190 -15.02 -8.79 -9.65
CA LYS A 190 -15.82 -9.61 -8.74
C LYS A 190 -17.02 -8.86 -8.16
N LEU A 191 -16.85 -7.60 -7.75
CA LEU A 191 -17.93 -6.78 -7.21
C LEU A 191 -18.97 -6.42 -8.30
N SER A 192 -18.55 -6.20 -9.56
CA SER A 192 -19.48 -5.90 -10.66
C SER A 192 -20.33 -7.11 -11.04
N GLU A 193 -19.79 -8.33 -10.99
CA GLU A 193 -20.53 -9.56 -11.23
C GLU A 193 -21.68 -9.72 -10.22
N THR A 194 -21.42 -9.43 -8.94
CA THR A 194 -22.41 -9.56 -7.87
C THR A 194 -23.52 -8.51 -8.01
N VAL A 195 -23.16 -7.26 -8.33
CA VAL A 195 -24.15 -6.20 -8.58
C VAL A 195 -25.04 -6.54 -9.78
N SER A 196 -24.46 -7.13 -10.84
CA SER A 196 -25.21 -7.53 -12.02
C SER A 196 -26.09 -8.77 -11.80
N ALA A 197 -25.66 -9.70 -10.93
CA ALA A 197 -26.41 -10.90 -10.58
C ALA A 197 -27.55 -10.65 -9.57
N GLY A 198 -27.43 -9.58 -8.78
CA GLY A 198 -28.44 -9.16 -7.80
C GLY A 198 -29.51 -8.24 -8.40
N GLY A 199 -29.85 -8.41 -9.69
CA GLY A 199 -30.73 -7.62 -10.53
C GLY A 199 -31.71 -6.71 -9.77
N PHE A 200 -31.61 -5.42 -10.06
CA PHE A 200 -32.66 -4.47 -9.71
C PHE A 200 -33.88 -4.77 -10.59
N GLU A 201 -34.82 -5.58 -10.08
CA GLU A 201 -36.20 -5.57 -10.50
C GLU A 201 -37.02 -4.71 -9.52
#